data_5a08e63bf45715c692df34f484643d6b
#
_entry.id   5a08e63bf45715c692df34f484643d6b
#
_cell.length_a   1.000
_cell.length_b   1.000
_cell.length_c   1.000
_cell.angle_alpha   90.00
_cell.angle_beta   90.00
_cell.angle_gamma   90.00
#
_symmetry.space_group_name_H-M   'P 1'
#
loop_
_entity.id
_entity.type
_entity.pdbx_description
1 polymer ?
#
loop_
_entity_poly.entity_id
_entity_poly.type
_entity_poly.pdbx_seq_one_letter_code
_entity_poly.pdbx_strand_id
1 'polypeptide(L)'
;MRLKGDQMKQSDELATQILSVIQLIPQAKIATYGQIAKLAGLPKHARLVGYVLKHLDATSTIPWHRVVNAQGKISTQRCNEKGENIQQLKLEAENVFVVNGRISLKQYQWIS
;
A
#
# COMPACT_ATOMS: atom_id res chain seq x y z
N MET A 1 -0.30 -5.49 -32.43
CA MET A 1 0.77 -5.49 -31.46
C MET A 1 0.94 -4.16 -30.73
N ARG A 2 1.17 -3.11 -31.46
CA ARG A 2 1.44 -1.82 -30.88
C ARG A 2 0.28 -1.27 -30.05
N LEU A 3 -0.93 -1.39 -30.59
CA LEU A 3 -2.12 -0.92 -29.90
C LEU A 3 -2.30 -1.62 -28.58
N LYS A 4 -2.13 -2.92 -28.61
CA LYS A 4 -2.27 -3.70 -27.40
C LYS A 4 -1.21 -3.33 -26.38
N GLY A 5 0.01 -3.10 -26.84
CA GLY A 5 1.08 -2.65 -25.99
C GLY A 5 0.80 -1.30 -25.37
N ASP A 6 0.18 -0.40 -26.13
CA ASP A 6 -0.15 0.92 -25.62
C ASP A 6 -1.19 0.85 -24.51
N GLN A 7 -2.20 0.00 -24.65
CA GLN A 7 -3.21 -0.16 -23.61
C GLN A 7 -2.63 -0.75 -22.34
N MET A 8 -1.80 -1.76 -22.47
CA MET A 8 -1.10 -2.34 -21.33
C MET A 8 -0.17 -1.32 -20.70
N LYS A 9 0.46 -0.51 -21.55
CA LYS A 9 1.38 0.52 -21.10
C LYS A 9 0.69 1.54 -20.21
N GLN A 10 -0.54 1.91 -20.55
CA GLN A 10 -1.28 2.86 -19.74
C GLN A 10 -1.56 2.31 -18.35
N SER A 11 -2.01 1.07 -18.27
CA SER A 11 -2.21 0.40 -16.99
C SER A 11 -0.92 0.31 -16.19
N ASP A 12 0.17 -0.06 -16.87
CA ASP A 12 1.47 -0.18 -16.23
C ASP A 12 1.96 1.17 -15.73
N GLU A 13 1.68 2.22 -16.48
CA GLU A 13 2.10 3.56 -16.07
C GLU A 13 1.38 4.00 -14.79
N LEU A 14 0.09 3.73 -14.69
CA LEU A 14 -0.67 4.06 -13.49
C LEU A 14 -0.16 3.27 -12.29
N ALA A 15 0.05 1.97 -12.48
CA ALA A 15 0.60 1.14 -11.42
C ALA A 15 1.99 1.65 -11.00
N THR A 16 2.82 2.01 -11.96
CA THR A 16 4.16 2.51 -11.69
C THR A 16 4.11 3.80 -10.90
N GLN A 17 3.20 4.73 -11.24
CA GLN A 17 3.03 5.97 -10.48
C GLN A 17 2.68 5.67 -9.03
N ILE A 18 1.75 4.76 -8.82
CA ILE A 18 1.31 4.38 -7.48
C ILE A 18 2.45 3.73 -6.70
N LEU A 19 3.12 2.76 -7.29
CA LEU A 19 4.19 2.04 -6.61
C LEU A 19 5.39 2.94 -6.32
N SER A 20 5.66 3.89 -7.19
CA SER A 20 6.74 4.86 -6.97
C SER A 20 6.49 5.70 -5.72
N VAL A 21 5.24 6.08 -5.49
CA VAL A 21 4.89 6.84 -4.28
C VAL A 21 5.01 5.96 -3.05
N ILE A 22 4.52 4.73 -3.13
CA ILE A 22 4.56 3.81 -1.99
C ILE A 22 6.01 3.56 -1.56
N GLN A 23 6.92 3.46 -2.51
CA GLN A 23 8.33 3.26 -2.20
C GLN A 23 8.93 4.39 -1.37
N LEU A 24 8.32 5.56 -1.40
CA LEU A 24 8.82 6.71 -0.65
C LEU A 24 8.39 6.70 0.82
N ILE A 25 7.44 5.86 1.20
CA ILE A 25 6.97 5.84 2.59
C ILE A 25 8.12 5.36 3.48
N PRO A 26 8.54 6.18 4.45
CA PRO A 26 9.66 5.80 5.31
C PRO A 26 9.29 4.63 6.23
N GLN A 27 10.32 3.96 6.72
CA GLN A 27 10.15 2.95 7.75
C GLN A 27 9.48 3.57 8.98
N ALA A 28 8.60 2.82 9.62
CA ALA A 28 7.84 3.24 10.78
C ALA A 28 6.79 4.32 10.50
N LYS A 29 6.45 4.52 9.23
CA LYS A 29 5.37 5.43 8.83
C LYS A 29 4.36 4.68 7.98
N ILE A 30 3.13 5.17 7.97
CA ILE A 30 2.07 4.58 7.14
C ILE A 30 1.39 5.66 6.32
N ALA A 31 0.74 5.23 5.25
CA ALA A 31 -0.05 6.12 4.40
C ALA A 31 -1.37 5.45 4.08
N THR A 32 -2.40 6.25 3.82
CA THR A 32 -3.69 5.71 3.42
C THR A 32 -3.77 5.56 1.91
N TYR A 33 -4.69 4.71 1.45
CA TYR A 33 -4.93 4.56 0.00
C TYR A 33 -5.18 5.91 -0.65
N GLY A 34 -5.99 6.75 -0.03
CA GLY A 34 -6.31 8.06 -0.57
C GLY A 34 -5.10 8.98 -0.63
N GLN A 35 -4.26 8.93 0.39
CA GLN A 35 -3.03 9.71 0.41
C GLN A 35 -2.09 9.32 -0.74
N ILE A 36 -1.92 8.02 -0.95
CA ILE A 36 -1.08 7.52 -2.03
C ILE A 36 -1.65 7.94 -3.38
N ALA A 37 -2.96 7.79 -3.57
CA ALA A 37 -3.59 8.19 -4.83
C ALA A 37 -3.36 9.67 -5.10
N LYS A 38 -3.55 10.50 -4.11
CA LYS A 38 -3.36 11.94 -4.25
C LYS A 38 -1.92 12.28 -4.62
N LEU A 39 -0.96 11.68 -3.93
CA LEU A 39 0.46 11.93 -4.20
C LEU A 39 0.88 11.41 -5.57
N ALA A 40 0.22 10.37 -6.06
CA ALA A 40 0.50 9.82 -7.39
C ALA A 40 -0.16 10.64 -8.51
N GLY A 41 -0.86 11.72 -8.18
CA GLY A 41 -1.56 12.51 -9.17
C GLY A 41 -2.89 11.92 -9.60
N LEU A 42 -3.43 11.00 -8.81
CA LEU A 42 -4.66 10.27 -9.12
C LEU A 42 -5.65 10.38 -7.95
N PRO A 43 -6.03 11.61 -7.54
CA PRO A 43 -6.75 11.81 -6.27
C PRO A 43 -8.09 11.11 -6.15
N LYS A 44 -8.70 10.71 -7.27
CA LYS A 44 -9.99 10.02 -7.22
C LYS A 44 -9.84 8.51 -7.38
N HIS A 45 -8.63 7.99 -7.27
CA HIS A 45 -8.36 6.60 -7.59
C HIS A 45 -7.80 5.79 -6.42
N ALA A 46 -8.32 6.05 -5.21
CA ALA A 46 -7.89 5.29 -4.02
C ALA A 46 -8.12 3.78 -4.19
N ARG A 47 -9.21 3.40 -4.87
CA ARG A 47 -9.48 1.98 -5.12
C ARG A 47 -8.42 1.33 -6.00
N LEU A 48 -7.88 2.11 -6.94
CA LEU A 48 -6.84 1.61 -7.81
C LEU A 48 -5.59 1.27 -7.01
N VAL A 49 -5.28 2.07 -5.99
CA VAL A 49 -4.15 1.78 -5.09
C VAL A 49 -4.35 0.41 -4.44
N GLY A 50 -5.54 0.17 -3.90
CA GLY A 50 -5.85 -1.12 -3.30
C GLY A 50 -5.73 -2.27 -4.30
N TYR A 51 -6.22 -2.06 -5.52
CA TYR A 51 -6.14 -3.06 -6.58
C TYR A 51 -4.69 -3.39 -6.93
N VAL A 52 -3.86 -2.36 -7.10
CA VAL A 52 -2.45 -2.54 -7.42
C VAL A 52 -1.75 -3.33 -6.32
N LEU A 53 -2.02 -2.99 -5.07
CA LEU A 53 -1.40 -3.69 -3.94
C LEU A 53 -1.87 -5.14 -3.82
N LYS A 54 -3.15 -5.38 -4.10
CA LYS A 54 -3.71 -6.72 -4.04
C LYS A 54 -3.01 -7.66 -5.02
N HIS A 55 -2.61 -7.14 -6.16
CA HIS A 55 -1.96 -7.94 -7.20
C HIS A 55 -0.44 -7.87 -7.16
N LEU A 56 0.11 -7.20 -6.16
CA LEU A 56 1.56 -7.13 -6.01
C LEU A 56 2.10 -8.48 -5.55
N ASP A 57 3.23 -8.86 -6.12
CA ASP A 57 3.90 -10.11 -5.75
C ASP A 57 4.31 -10.05 -4.28
N ALA A 58 4.05 -11.14 -3.56
CA ALA A 58 4.38 -11.23 -2.14
C ALA A 58 5.87 -11.09 -1.87
N THR A 59 6.71 -11.39 -2.86
CA THR A 59 8.17 -11.27 -2.71
C THR A 59 8.69 -9.89 -3.07
N SER A 60 7.79 -8.98 -3.45
CA SER A 60 8.17 -7.60 -3.80
C SER A 60 8.82 -6.90 -2.61
N THR A 61 9.83 -6.08 -2.90
CA THR A 61 10.49 -5.26 -1.89
C THR A 61 9.76 -3.95 -1.63
N ILE A 62 8.70 -3.67 -2.39
CA ILE A 62 7.90 -2.47 -2.19
C ILE A 62 7.20 -2.55 -0.83
N PRO A 63 7.25 -1.49 -0.02
CA PRO A 63 6.70 -1.53 1.34
C PRO A 63 5.17 -1.42 1.36
N TRP A 64 4.51 -2.40 0.75
CA TRP A 64 3.05 -2.44 0.69
C TRP A 64 2.42 -2.47 2.07
N HIS A 65 3.13 -3.01 3.05
CA HIS A 65 2.63 -3.13 4.41
C HIS A 65 2.43 -1.78 5.09
N ARG A 66 2.99 -0.71 4.53
CA ARG A 66 2.86 0.64 5.08
C ARG A 66 1.63 1.38 4.55
N VAL A 67 0.76 0.68 3.82
CA VAL A 67 -0.45 1.30 3.26
C VAL A 67 -1.68 0.69 3.94
N VAL A 68 -2.55 1.56 4.43
CA VAL A 68 -3.74 1.18 5.17
C VAL A 68 -4.97 1.92 4.63
N ASN A 69 -6.15 1.55 5.10
CA ASN A 69 -7.35 2.27 4.65
C ASN A 69 -7.50 3.60 5.42
N ALA A 70 -8.55 4.34 5.09
CA ALA A 70 -8.78 5.67 5.66
C ALA A 70 -8.98 5.66 7.17
N GLN A 71 -9.35 4.51 7.75
CA GLN A 71 -9.53 4.37 9.19
C GLN A 71 -8.30 3.76 9.87
N GLY A 72 -7.21 3.59 9.13
CA GLY A 72 -6.01 2.97 9.68
C GLY A 72 -6.06 1.47 9.77
N LYS A 73 -7.05 0.84 9.16
CA LYS A 73 -7.17 -0.62 9.21
C LYS A 73 -6.21 -1.30 8.24
N ILE A 74 -5.61 -2.38 8.71
CA ILE A 74 -4.75 -3.20 7.87
C ILE A 74 -5.60 -4.22 7.10
N SER A 75 -5.01 -4.79 6.05
CA SER A 75 -5.65 -5.83 5.26
C SER A 75 -5.63 -7.15 6.02
N THR A 76 -6.70 -7.94 5.87
CA THR A 76 -6.76 -9.28 6.47
C THR A 76 -6.48 -10.37 5.44
N GLN A 77 -6.10 -10.00 4.22
CA GLN A 77 -6.02 -10.95 3.12
C GLN A 77 -4.72 -11.74 3.04
N ARG A 78 -3.65 -11.24 3.65
CA ARG A 78 -2.35 -11.90 3.56
C ARG A 78 -1.97 -12.46 4.92
N CYS A 79 -2.06 -13.78 5.03
CA CYS A 79 -1.69 -14.50 6.24
C CYS A 79 -0.64 -15.53 5.91
N ASN A 80 0.22 -15.85 6.88
CA ASN A 80 1.21 -16.89 6.72
C ASN A 80 0.60 -18.26 7.05
N GLU A 81 1.41 -19.30 7.05
CA GLU A 81 0.96 -20.66 7.30
C GLU A 81 0.35 -20.84 8.68
N LYS A 82 0.75 -20.02 9.62
CA LYS A 82 0.23 -20.06 10.98
C LYS A 82 -1.04 -19.23 11.16
N GLY A 83 -1.52 -18.62 10.10
CA GLY A 83 -2.69 -17.76 10.16
C GLY A 83 -2.39 -16.35 10.66
N GLU A 84 -1.12 -16.01 10.82
CA GLU A 84 -0.73 -14.67 11.26
C GLU A 84 -0.80 -13.68 10.12
N ASN A 85 -1.25 -12.46 10.42
CA ASN A 85 -1.35 -11.40 9.42
C ASN A 85 0.04 -10.88 9.08
N ILE A 86 0.44 -11.03 7.82
CA ILE A 86 1.78 -10.67 7.38
C ILE A 86 2.00 -9.17 7.46
N GLN A 87 0.99 -8.38 7.12
CA GLN A 87 1.12 -6.92 7.20
C GLN A 87 1.39 -6.47 8.63
N GLN A 88 0.67 -7.05 9.57
CA GLN A 88 0.87 -6.74 11.00
C GLN A 88 2.29 -7.10 11.45
N LEU A 89 2.76 -8.29 11.08
CA LEU A 89 4.10 -8.72 11.46
C LEU A 89 5.17 -7.77 10.93
N LYS A 90 5.02 -7.34 9.68
CA LYS A 90 5.99 -6.42 9.07
C LYS A 90 5.96 -5.05 9.74
N LEU A 91 4.77 -4.56 10.07
CA LEU A 91 4.62 -3.27 10.75
C LEU A 91 5.20 -3.32 12.15
N GLU A 92 4.92 -4.38 12.88
CA GLU A 92 5.43 -4.52 14.24
C GLU A 92 6.95 -4.65 14.26
N ALA A 93 7.53 -5.25 13.21
CA ALA A 93 8.98 -5.29 13.07
C ALA A 93 9.58 -3.88 12.91
N GLU A 94 8.78 -2.91 12.48
CA GLU A 94 9.19 -1.51 12.37
C GLU A 94 8.74 -0.67 13.58
N ASN A 95 8.26 -1.33 14.63
CA ASN A 95 7.75 -0.67 15.84
C ASN A 95 6.48 0.15 15.58
N VAL A 96 5.70 -0.25 14.59
CA VAL A 96 4.38 0.31 14.35
C VAL A 96 3.37 -0.68 14.91
N PHE A 97 2.68 -0.28 15.97
CA PHE A 97 1.84 -1.21 16.71
C PHE A 97 0.42 -1.23 16.18
N VAL A 98 -0.08 -2.44 15.98
CA VAL A 98 -1.43 -2.69 15.49
C VAL A 98 -2.30 -3.10 16.67
N VAL A 99 -3.39 -2.36 16.88
CA VAL A 99 -4.32 -2.64 17.99
C VAL A 99 -5.70 -2.88 17.38
N ASN A 100 -6.22 -4.08 17.57
CA ASN A 100 -7.51 -4.48 17.01
C ASN A 100 -7.59 -4.25 15.51
N GLY A 101 -6.50 -4.56 14.79
CA GLY A 101 -6.44 -4.44 13.34
C GLY A 101 -6.29 -3.01 12.84
N ARG A 102 -6.00 -2.07 13.72
CA ARG A 102 -5.87 -0.65 13.35
C ARG A 102 -4.57 -0.07 13.81
N ILE A 103 -4.14 0.95 13.09
CA ILE A 103 -2.94 1.72 13.41
C ILE A 103 -3.37 3.16 13.62
N SER A 104 -2.77 3.82 14.61
CA SER A 104 -3.05 5.23 14.87
C SER A 104 -2.50 6.09 13.74
N LEU A 105 -3.39 6.67 12.93
CA LEU A 105 -2.98 7.59 11.88
C LEU A 105 -2.36 8.83 12.47
N LYS A 106 -2.88 9.29 13.60
CA LYS A 106 -2.35 10.47 14.27
C LYS A 106 -0.89 10.29 14.62
N GLN A 107 -0.52 9.10 15.04
CA GLN A 107 0.85 8.81 15.49
C GLN A 107 1.80 8.47 14.35
N TYR A 108 1.33 7.72 13.36
CA TYR A 108 2.22 7.10 12.39
C TYR A 108 2.05 7.58 10.95
N GLN A 109 1.04 8.40 10.65
CA GLN A 109 0.82 8.77 9.27
C GLN A 109 1.98 9.59 8.70
N TRP A 110 2.43 9.17 7.53
CA TRP A 110 3.49 9.84 6.79
C TRP A 110 3.04 11.23 6.37
N ILE A 111 3.89 12.21 6.63
CA ILE A 111 3.66 13.59 6.21
C ILE A 111 4.65 13.85 5.08
N SER A 112 4.12 13.93 3.88
CA SER A 112 4.94 14.12 2.70
C SER A 112 5.07 15.59 2.33
#